data_8e2d3a7fdbbce35308f6331773c603b2
#
_entry.id   8e2d3a7fdbbce35308f6331773c603b2
#
_cell.length_a   1.000
_cell.length_b   1.000
_cell.length_c   1.000
_cell.angle_alpha   90.00
_cell.angle_beta   90.00
_cell.angle_gamma   90.00
#
_symmetry.space_group_name_H-M   'P 1'
#
loop_
_entity.id
_entity.type
_entity.pdbx_description
1 polymer ?
#
loop_
_entity_poly.entity_id
_entity_poly.type
_entity_poly.pdbx_seq_one_letter_code
_entity_poly.pdbx_strand_id
1 'polypeptide(L)'
;MNSIFNPLHCRFSILTIPSNAPLQERYFRRAFNEARRLVKEGTASTADFIELLYKILDNWYNDEDYDASNKKNIMDVINKIEDLNVKYDRLLNVNIGDFLTQIKPGMANVLDLGQVDENTAEVLVAHVLRRSLRSRKQYVRHNDPDALSFPIFFVVEEAHILAPQNRNPNSKYWITRIAREGRKFGVGLCLVSQSPKSLDSEALSQVNNLIILRLVEPSDQAHVQKSSESLSEELLSKLPSLNVGEAVILGQMTKIPAMVKIDEFKGRSIGNDLDIMGIWRKAKNEEEEQIKESEEFIDELGI
;
A
#
# COMPACT_ATOMS: atom_id res chain seq x y z
N MET A 1 -12.82 2.96 -9.94
CA MET A 1 -11.60 3.29 -9.17
C MET A 1 -11.30 4.75 -9.44
N ASN A 2 -11.38 5.59 -8.43
CA ASN A 2 -10.96 6.98 -8.60
C ASN A 2 -9.44 7.01 -8.56
N SER A 3 -8.80 7.61 -9.55
CA SER A 3 -7.36 7.76 -9.64
C SER A 3 -6.82 8.48 -8.39
N ILE A 4 -5.74 7.94 -7.79
CA ILE A 4 -5.29 8.32 -6.45
C ILE A 4 -4.05 9.24 -6.49
N PHE A 5 -3.43 9.41 -7.66
CA PHE A 5 -2.15 10.08 -7.78
C PHE A 5 -2.15 11.31 -8.67
N ASN A 6 -1.65 12.40 -8.10
CA ASN A 6 -1.17 13.51 -8.89
C ASN A 6 0.36 13.39 -9.05
N PRO A 7 0.89 13.14 -10.27
CA PRO A 7 2.32 12.98 -10.51
C PRO A 7 3.14 14.22 -10.13
N LEU A 8 2.56 15.41 -10.10
CA LEU A 8 3.23 16.64 -9.64
C LEU A 8 3.64 16.58 -8.16
N HIS A 9 2.92 15.79 -7.35
CA HIS A 9 3.22 15.56 -5.94
C HIS A 9 4.07 14.31 -5.71
N CYS A 10 4.17 13.43 -6.71
CA CYS A 10 4.96 12.19 -6.67
C CYS A 10 6.39 12.45 -7.15
N ARG A 11 7.25 12.99 -6.31
CA ARG A 11 8.69 13.03 -6.64
C ARG A 11 9.22 11.61 -6.72
N PHE A 12 9.62 11.16 -7.94
CA PHE A 12 10.50 10.00 -8.21
C PHE A 12 10.13 8.61 -7.66
N SER A 13 9.05 8.43 -6.92
CA SER A 13 8.75 7.15 -6.28
C SER A 13 8.07 6.12 -7.18
N ILE A 14 7.57 6.54 -8.33
CA ILE A 14 6.88 5.67 -9.29
C ILE A 14 7.88 5.09 -10.31
N LEU A 15 8.87 5.87 -10.72
CA LEU A 15 9.93 5.39 -11.60
C LEU A 15 11.03 4.72 -10.78
N THR A 16 11.06 3.40 -10.80
CA THR A 16 12.23 2.63 -10.34
C THR A 16 13.31 2.68 -11.41
N ILE A 17 14.10 3.76 -11.41
CA ILE A 17 15.36 3.75 -12.15
C ILE A 17 16.35 2.98 -11.30
N PRO A 18 17.00 1.91 -11.83
CA PRO A 18 17.98 1.15 -11.08
C PRO A 18 19.09 2.06 -10.54
N SER A 19 19.55 1.80 -9.31
CA SER A 19 20.62 2.57 -8.66
C SER A 19 21.94 2.57 -9.46
N ASN A 20 22.10 1.63 -10.39
CA ASN A 20 23.25 1.53 -11.30
C ASN A 20 23.08 2.34 -12.61
N ALA A 21 22.01 3.12 -12.77
CA ALA A 21 21.74 3.94 -13.94
C ALA A 21 21.68 5.46 -13.63
N PRO A 22 22.76 6.07 -13.09
CA PRO A 22 22.75 7.46 -12.60
C PRO A 22 22.48 8.50 -13.70
N LEU A 23 22.83 8.21 -14.95
CA LEU A 23 22.55 9.10 -16.08
C LEU A 23 21.07 9.11 -16.43
N GLN A 24 20.40 7.96 -16.44
CA GLN A 24 18.97 7.86 -16.66
C GLN A 24 18.20 8.63 -15.56
N GLU A 25 18.59 8.44 -14.29
CA GLU A 25 18.01 9.20 -13.17
C GLU A 25 18.20 10.71 -13.36
N ARG A 26 19.38 11.16 -13.83
CA ARG A 26 19.67 12.57 -14.09
C ARG A 26 18.77 13.14 -15.18
N TYR A 27 18.60 12.45 -16.32
CA TYR A 27 17.74 12.90 -17.42
C TYR A 27 16.27 12.95 -16.98
N PHE A 28 15.79 11.92 -16.34
CA PHE A 28 14.43 11.93 -15.81
C PHE A 28 14.21 13.10 -14.85
N ARG A 29 15.12 13.32 -13.91
CA ARG A 29 15.02 14.41 -12.93
C ARG A 29 14.98 15.79 -13.60
N ARG A 30 15.81 15.99 -14.62
CA ARG A 30 15.81 17.24 -15.40
C ARG A 30 14.50 17.44 -16.15
N ALA A 31 14.03 16.44 -16.87
CA ALA A 31 12.75 16.48 -17.59
C ALA A 31 11.58 16.74 -16.64
N PHE A 32 11.54 16.06 -15.51
CA PHE A 32 10.50 16.25 -14.49
C PHE A 32 10.49 17.67 -13.92
N ASN A 33 11.66 18.23 -13.61
CA ASN A 33 11.74 19.60 -13.10
C ASN A 33 11.33 20.62 -14.16
N GLU A 34 11.70 20.40 -15.41
CA GLU A 34 11.31 21.25 -16.53
C GLU A 34 9.80 21.19 -16.78
N ALA A 35 9.21 19.99 -16.86
CA ALA A 35 7.77 19.83 -17.01
C ALA A 35 7.01 20.54 -15.86
N ARG A 36 7.49 20.37 -14.63
CA ARG A 36 6.92 21.04 -13.46
C ARG A 36 7.02 22.57 -13.53
N ARG A 37 8.09 23.11 -14.08
CA ARG A 37 8.29 24.54 -14.31
C ARG A 37 7.26 25.06 -15.31
N LEU A 38 7.14 24.41 -16.47
CA LEU A 38 6.20 24.79 -17.53
C LEU A 38 4.74 24.79 -17.05
N VAL A 39 4.37 23.78 -16.24
CA VAL A 39 3.03 23.74 -15.64
C VAL A 39 2.81 24.89 -14.65
N LYS A 40 3.81 25.22 -13.81
CA LYS A 40 3.71 26.34 -12.86
C LYS A 40 3.62 27.70 -13.54
N GLU A 41 4.29 27.87 -14.66
CA GLU A 41 4.29 29.09 -15.48
C GLU A 41 3.01 29.21 -16.32
N GLY A 42 2.13 28.22 -16.30
CA GLY A 42 0.89 28.18 -17.07
C GLY A 42 1.09 27.97 -18.58
N THR A 43 2.32 27.62 -19.00
CA THR A 43 2.67 27.37 -20.41
C THR A 43 2.34 25.95 -20.87
N ALA A 44 2.03 25.05 -19.95
CA ALA A 44 1.60 23.68 -20.23
C ALA A 44 0.44 23.27 -19.30
N SER A 45 -0.46 22.42 -19.83
CA SER A 45 -1.55 21.85 -19.06
C SER A 45 -1.05 20.76 -18.10
N THR A 46 -1.67 20.66 -16.93
CA THR A 46 -1.46 19.54 -16.02
C THR A 46 -2.07 18.24 -16.54
N ALA A 47 -3.06 18.31 -17.46
CA ALA A 47 -3.78 17.14 -17.95
C ALA A 47 -2.87 16.13 -18.66
N ASP A 48 -1.80 16.62 -19.29
CA ASP A 48 -0.91 15.82 -20.15
C ASP A 48 0.53 15.79 -19.62
N PHE A 49 0.70 15.70 -18.28
CA PHE A 49 2.02 15.77 -17.66
C PHE A 49 2.99 14.67 -18.13
N ILE A 50 2.49 13.46 -18.36
CA ILE A 50 3.30 12.35 -18.90
C ILE A 50 3.69 12.63 -20.36
N GLU A 51 2.74 13.11 -21.16
CA GLU A 51 3.01 13.53 -22.53
C GLU A 51 4.00 14.70 -22.61
N LEU A 52 3.92 15.63 -21.65
CA LEU A 52 4.87 16.71 -21.54
C LEU A 52 6.30 16.24 -21.21
N LEU A 53 6.42 15.26 -20.30
CA LEU A 53 7.71 14.60 -20.01
C LEU A 53 8.27 13.94 -21.26
N TYR A 54 7.42 13.20 -21.99
CA TYR A 54 7.80 12.57 -23.25
C TYR A 54 8.31 13.61 -24.26
N LYS A 55 7.57 14.68 -24.52
CA LYS A 55 7.96 15.75 -25.44
C LYS A 55 9.29 16.40 -25.08
N ILE A 56 9.54 16.64 -23.78
CA ILE A 56 10.81 17.21 -23.33
C ILE A 56 11.97 16.27 -23.62
N LEU A 57 11.80 14.98 -23.33
CA LEU A 57 12.84 13.97 -23.56
C LEU A 57 13.05 13.70 -25.06
N ASP A 58 11.98 13.66 -25.83
CA ASP A 58 12.04 13.49 -27.29
C ASP A 58 12.78 14.67 -27.97
N ASN A 59 12.51 15.90 -27.53
CA ASN A 59 13.26 17.06 -27.99
C ASN A 59 14.77 16.93 -27.69
N TRP A 60 15.16 16.44 -26.50
CA TRP A 60 16.58 16.22 -26.18
C TRP A 60 17.18 15.05 -26.95
N TYR A 61 16.40 14.02 -27.26
CA TYR A 61 16.84 12.89 -28.09
C TYR A 61 17.17 13.34 -29.52
N ASN A 62 16.37 14.24 -30.07
CA ASN A 62 16.53 14.76 -31.43
C ASN A 62 17.52 15.92 -31.53
N ASP A 63 17.99 16.45 -30.38
CA ASP A 63 18.96 17.54 -30.33
C ASP A 63 20.37 17.04 -30.72
N GLU A 64 21.04 17.80 -31.60
CA GLU A 64 22.37 17.49 -32.10
C GLU A 64 23.47 17.66 -31.04
N ASP A 65 23.21 18.45 -30.00
CA ASP A 65 24.16 18.66 -28.89
C ASP A 65 24.36 17.41 -28.01
N TYR A 66 23.55 16.38 -28.17
CA TYR A 66 23.68 15.11 -27.43
C TYR A 66 24.38 14.03 -28.25
N ASP A 67 25.43 13.45 -27.70
CA ASP A 67 26.13 12.30 -28.30
C ASP A 67 25.30 11.00 -28.25
N ALA A 68 25.74 9.98 -28.98
CA ALA A 68 25.05 8.70 -29.07
C ALA A 68 24.85 8.00 -27.70
N SER A 69 25.79 8.16 -26.75
CA SER A 69 25.69 7.58 -25.41
C SER A 69 24.63 8.27 -24.56
N ASN A 70 24.53 9.59 -24.65
CA ASN A 70 23.51 10.39 -24.00
C ASN A 70 22.12 10.08 -24.58
N LYS A 71 22.00 10.02 -25.91
CA LYS A 71 20.77 9.65 -26.63
C LYS A 71 20.26 8.29 -26.22
N LYS A 72 21.13 7.29 -26.04
CA LYS A 72 20.74 5.98 -25.53
C LYS A 72 20.12 6.07 -24.13
N ASN A 73 20.73 6.80 -23.20
CA ASN A 73 20.21 6.97 -21.85
C ASN A 73 18.85 7.72 -21.84
N ILE A 74 18.68 8.71 -22.74
CA ILE A 74 17.40 9.43 -22.88
C ILE A 74 16.33 8.47 -23.41
N MET A 75 16.63 7.66 -24.42
CA MET A 75 15.68 6.67 -24.95
C MET A 75 15.29 5.63 -23.89
N ASP A 76 16.23 5.15 -23.09
CA ASP A 76 15.93 4.24 -21.97
C ASP A 76 14.97 4.88 -20.94
N VAL A 77 15.03 6.20 -20.74
CA VAL A 77 14.08 6.93 -19.88
C VAL A 77 12.72 7.07 -20.55
N ILE A 78 12.69 7.35 -21.86
CA ILE A 78 11.44 7.42 -22.64
C ILE A 78 10.70 6.09 -22.54
N ASN A 79 11.35 4.97 -22.84
CA ASN A 79 10.73 3.64 -22.77
C ASN A 79 10.16 3.36 -21.36
N LYS A 80 10.88 3.74 -20.29
CA LYS A 80 10.37 3.58 -18.93
C LYS A 80 9.15 4.45 -18.62
N ILE A 81 9.05 5.63 -19.23
CA ILE A 81 7.87 6.49 -19.07
C ILE A 81 6.67 5.90 -19.83
N GLU A 82 6.89 5.32 -21.01
CA GLU A 82 5.86 4.62 -21.76
C GLU A 82 5.34 3.40 -20.98
N ASP A 83 6.25 2.56 -20.44
CA ASP A 83 5.89 1.43 -19.59
C ASP A 83 5.07 1.88 -18.37
N LEU A 84 5.44 3.00 -17.75
CA LEU A 84 4.69 3.57 -16.64
C LEU A 84 3.30 4.03 -17.06
N ASN A 85 3.18 4.68 -18.21
CA ASN A 85 1.91 5.17 -18.70
C ASN A 85 0.95 4.00 -18.94
N VAL A 86 1.43 2.92 -19.56
CA VAL A 86 0.65 1.69 -19.76
C VAL A 86 0.27 1.04 -18.43
N LYS A 87 1.23 0.90 -17.51
CA LYS A 87 1.03 0.19 -16.24
C LYS A 87 0.13 0.94 -15.26
N TYR A 88 0.22 2.28 -15.23
CA TYR A 88 -0.42 3.12 -14.22
C TYR A 88 -1.44 4.11 -14.78
N ASP A 89 -1.87 3.97 -16.04
CA ASP A 89 -2.82 4.87 -16.72
C ASP A 89 -4.07 5.17 -15.88
N ARG A 90 -4.64 4.16 -15.23
CA ARG A 90 -5.81 4.31 -14.36
C ARG A 90 -5.52 4.91 -12.98
N LEU A 91 -4.27 4.97 -12.58
CA LEU A 91 -3.85 5.41 -11.25
C LEU A 91 -3.25 6.81 -11.26
N LEU A 92 -2.67 7.21 -12.38
CA LEU A 92 -2.04 8.50 -12.57
C LEU A 92 -3.06 9.49 -13.14
N ASN A 93 -3.46 10.46 -12.34
CA ASN A 93 -4.30 11.55 -12.81
C ASN A 93 -3.80 12.87 -12.23
N VAL A 94 -3.33 13.74 -13.09
CA VAL A 94 -2.78 15.07 -12.72
C VAL A 94 -3.85 16.05 -12.25
N ASN A 95 -5.11 15.80 -12.60
CA ASN A 95 -6.24 16.65 -12.23
C ASN A 95 -6.78 16.38 -10.83
N ILE A 96 -6.26 15.34 -10.16
CA ILE A 96 -6.65 15.05 -8.77
C ILE A 96 -5.79 15.88 -7.83
N GLY A 97 -6.45 16.56 -6.89
CA GLY A 97 -5.78 17.23 -5.78
C GLY A 97 -4.93 16.28 -4.93
N ASP A 98 -4.10 16.85 -4.06
CA ASP A 98 -3.34 16.05 -3.09
C ASP A 98 -4.32 15.25 -2.23
N PHE A 99 -4.15 13.91 -2.14
CA PHE A 99 -5.02 13.05 -1.33
C PHE A 99 -5.07 13.51 0.14
N LEU A 100 -4.04 14.20 0.64
CA LEU A 100 -4.03 14.74 1.99
C LEU A 100 -5.17 15.73 2.25
N THR A 101 -5.65 16.42 1.21
CA THR A 101 -6.80 17.35 1.33
C THR A 101 -8.14 16.62 1.46
N GLN A 102 -8.16 15.33 1.12
CA GLN A 102 -9.36 14.49 1.22
C GLN A 102 -9.48 13.79 2.57
N ILE A 103 -8.37 13.73 3.33
CA ILE A 103 -8.37 13.10 4.66
C ILE A 103 -9.15 13.97 5.64
N LYS A 104 -10.16 13.39 6.27
CA LYS A 104 -10.99 14.06 7.27
C LYS A 104 -10.59 13.66 8.68
N PRO A 105 -10.41 14.61 9.62
CA PRO A 105 -10.11 14.28 11.02
C PRO A 105 -11.25 13.52 11.66
N GLY A 106 -10.94 12.58 12.55
CA GLY A 106 -11.91 11.77 13.25
C GLY A 106 -12.66 10.73 12.40
N MET A 107 -12.24 10.53 11.16
CA MET A 107 -12.83 9.57 10.22
C MET A 107 -11.86 8.44 9.87
N ALA A 108 -12.39 7.24 9.62
CA ALA A 108 -11.67 6.18 8.96
C ALA A 108 -11.63 6.46 7.44
N ASN A 109 -10.42 6.55 6.89
CA ASN A 109 -10.19 6.70 5.46
C ASN A 109 -9.62 5.38 4.95
N VAL A 110 -10.32 4.69 4.05
CA VAL A 110 -9.94 3.37 3.55
C VAL A 110 -9.32 3.52 2.16
N LEU A 111 -8.12 3.00 2.01
CA LEU A 111 -7.45 2.83 0.71
C LEU A 111 -7.55 1.35 0.34
N ASP A 112 -8.51 1.01 -0.53
CA ASP A 112 -8.69 -0.34 -1.03
C ASP A 112 -7.68 -0.65 -2.13
N LEU A 113 -6.80 -1.61 -1.87
CA LEU A 113 -5.74 -2.09 -2.77
C LEU A 113 -6.02 -3.49 -3.35
N GLY A 114 -7.19 -4.07 -3.09
CA GLY A 114 -7.52 -5.43 -3.49
C GLY A 114 -7.54 -5.69 -5.00
N GLN A 115 -7.57 -4.64 -5.82
CA GLN A 115 -7.61 -4.76 -7.28
C GLN A 115 -6.31 -4.35 -7.98
N VAL A 116 -5.25 -4.05 -7.24
CA VAL A 116 -3.94 -3.68 -7.81
C VAL A 116 -2.90 -4.77 -7.52
N ASP A 117 -1.91 -4.89 -8.40
CA ASP A 117 -0.78 -5.80 -8.19
C ASP A 117 0.10 -5.34 -7.00
N GLU A 118 0.87 -6.29 -6.43
CA GLU A 118 1.71 -6.03 -5.25
C GLU A 118 2.70 -4.87 -5.44
N ASN A 119 3.35 -4.79 -6.61
CA ASN A 119 4.32 -3.73 -6.88
C ASN A 119 3.64 -2.36 -6.91
N THR A 120 2.45 -2.29 -7.47
CA THR A 120 1.62 -1.09 -7.47
C THR A 120 1.20 -0.72 -6.06
N ALA A 121 0.74 -1.69 -5.25
CA ALA A 121 0.39 -1.47 -3.85
C ALA A 121 1.59 -0.94 -3.03
N GLU A 122 2.79 -1.52 -3.22
CA GLU A 122 4.03 -1.04 -2.58
C GLU A 122 4.32 0.44 -2.89
N VAL A 123 4.17 0.85 -4.15
CA VAL A 123 4.40 2.24 -4.57
C VAL A 123 3.35 3.18 -3.98
N LEU A 124 2.07 2.78 -4.02
CA LEU A 124 0.95 3.54 -3.47
C LEU A 124 1.13 3.78 -1.97
N VAL A 125 1.37 2.73 -1.22
CA VAL A 125 1.56 2.80 0.24
C VAL A 125 2.80 3.63 0.58
N ALA A 126 3.93 3.42 -0.11
CA ALA A 126 5.12 4.23 0.08
C ALA A 126 4.84 5.72 -0.14
N HIS A 127 4.06 6.06 -1.16
CA HIS A 127 3.67 7.45 -1.44
C HIS A 127 2.83 8.04 -0.32
N VAL A 128 1.76 7.35 0.08
CA VAL A 128 0.84 7.79 1.14
C VAL A 128 1.58 8.01 2.45
N LEU A 129 2.37 7.03 2.89
CA LEU A 129 3.15 7.11 4.12
C LEU A 129 4.17 8.25 4.09
N ARG A 130 4.91 8.40 2.98
CA ARG A 130 5.88 9.47 2.77
C ARG A 130 5.25 10.86 2.82
N ARG A 131 4.17 11.07 2.09
CA ARG A 131 3.48 12.37 2.00
C ARG A 131 2.92 12.77 3.36
N SER A 132 2.26 11.86 4.04
CA SER A 132 1.68 12.10 5.36
C SER A 132 2.75 12.44 6.39
N LEU A 133 3.84 11.67 6.48
CA LEU A 133 4.93 11.96 7.41
C LEU A 133 5.60 13.31 7.11
N ARG A 134 5.81 13.64 5.83
CA ARG A 134 6.39 14.93 5.42
C ARG A 134 5.48 16.09 5.78
N SER A 135 4.20 15.97 5.48
CA SER A 135 3.21 16.99 5.79
C SER A 135 3.12 17.23 7.29
N ARG A 136 3.04 16.18 8.10
CA ARG A 136 3.08 16.29 9.56
C ARG A 136 4.37 16.93 10.08
N LYS A 137 5.52 16.62 9.49
CA LYS A 137 6.79 17.28 9.83
C LYS A 137 6.79 18.78 9.51
N GLN A 138 6.22 19.18 8.39
CA GLN A 138 6.08 20.60 8.02
C GLN A 138 5.19 21.34 9.01
N TYR A 139 4.03 20.76 9.36
CA TYR A 139 3.16 21.35 10.37
C TYR A 139 3.84 21.48 11.74
N VAL A 140 4.41 20.39 12.25
CA VAL A 140 5.00 20.37 13.61
C VAL A 140 6.24 21.26 13.73
N ARG A 141 7.04 21.40 12.66
CA ARG A 141 8.28 22.18 12.69
C ARG A 141 8.14 23.62 12.27
N HIS A 142 7.23 23.89 11.35
CA HIS A 142 7.16 25.20 10.67
C HIS A 142 5.77 25.82 10.75
N ASN A 143 4.81 25.14 11.38
CA ASN A 143 3.42 25.58 11.47
C ASN A 143 2.82 25.93 10.10
N ASP A 144 3.21 25.17 9.06
CA ASP A 144 2.78 25.36 7.68
C ASP A 144 1.25 25.16 7.58
N PRO A 145 0.47 26.18 7.20
CA PRO A 145 -1.00 26.11 7.17
C PRO A 145 -1.52 25.14 6.11
N ASP A 146 -0.73 24.85 5.07
CA ASP A 146 -1.08 23.93 3.99
C ASP A 146 -0.75 22.48 4.35
N ALA A 147 -0.13 22.26 5.51
CA ALA A 147 0.25 20.95 5.98
C ALA A 147 -0.85 20.33 6.86
N LEU A 148 -0.83 19.00 6.95
CA LEU A 148 -1.76 18.21 7.75
C LEU A 148 -1.66 18.59 9.24
N SER A 149 -2.68 19.27 9.78
CA SER A 149 -2.65 19.84 11.13
C SER A 149 -2.96 18.84 12.26
N PHE A 150 -3.58 17.70 11.95
CA PHE A 150 -4.00 16.70 12.93
C PHE A 150 -3.17 15.41 12.84
N PRO A 151 -3.07 14.65 13.94
CA PRO A 151 -2.41 13.35 13.96
C PRO A 151 -3.09 12.36 13.04
N ILE A 152 -2.31 11.40 12.52
CA ILE A 152 -2.78 10.32 11.66
C ILE A 152 -2.33 8.97 12.22
N PHE A 153 -3.22 7.96 12.15
CA PHE A 153 -2.89 6.59 12.53
C PHE A 153 -3.15 5.68 11.32
N PHE A 154 -2.11 5.01 10.88
CA PHE A 154 -2.18 4.05 9.79
C PHE A 154 -2.43 2.65 10.33
N VAL A 155 -3.37 1.94 9.71
CA VAL A 155 -3.52 0.49 9.83
C VAL A 155 -3.14 -0.11 8.49
N VAL A 156 -2.12 -0.95 8.47
CA VAL A 156 -1.59 -1.59 7.27
C VAL A 156 -1.89 -3.07 7.35
N GLU A 157 -2.90 -3.48 6.58
CA GLU A 157 -3.28 -4.88 6.42
C GLU A 157 -2.27 -5.61 5.52
N GLU A 158 -2.11 -6.91 5.74
CA GLU A 158 -1.15 -7.77 5.04
C GLU A 158 0.27 -7.16 4.98
N ALA A 159 0.70 -6.62 6.11
CA ALA A 159 1.93 -5.85 6.21
C ALA A 159 3.19 -6.62 5.73
N HIS A 160 3.17 -7.95 5.74
CA HIS A 160 4.25 -8.79 5.23
C HIS A 160 4.46 -8.67 3.71
N ILE A 161 3.45 -8.26 2.95
CA ILE A 161 3.57 -7.95 1.51
C ILE A 161 4.31 -6.61 1.34
N LEU A 162 3.96 -5.61 2.16
CA LEU A 162 4.44 -4.23 2.04
C LEU A 162 5.77 -3.95 2.75
N ALA A 163 6.12 -4.77 3.74
CA ALA A 163 7.40 -4.76 4.44
C ALA A 163 7.99 -6.16 4.57
N PRO A 164 8.29 -6.84 3.44
CA PRO A 164 8.76 -8.23 3.46
C PRO A 164 10.18 -8.35 4.01
N GLN A 165 10.47 -9.49 4.66
CA GLN A 165 11.79 -9.81 5.20
C GLN A 165 12.87 -9.87 4.10
N ASN A 166 12.56 -10.43 2.94
CA ASN A 166 13.55 -10.83 1.93
C ASN A 166 13.68 -9.84 0.75
N ARG A 167 12.90 -8.75 0.75
CA ARG A 167 12.93 -7.71 -0.30
C ARG A 167 12.98 -6.34 0.36
N ASN A 168 13.39 -5.32 -0.39
CA ASN A 168 13.48 -3.95 0.09
C ASN A 168 12.64 -2.99 -0.75
N PRO A 169 11.31 -3.15 -0.79
CA PRO A 169 10.43 -2.20 -1.47
C PRO A 169 10.44 -0.83 -0.78
N ASN A 170 10.07 0.21 -1.52
CA ASN A 170 9.98 1.56 -0.96
C ASN A 170 8.97 1.67 0.20
N SER A 171 7.91 0.87 0.19
CA SER A 171 6.93 0.79 1.29
C SER A 171 7.58 0.38 2.60
N LYS A 172 8.43 -0.66 2.59
CA LYS A 172 9.20 -1.12 3.75
C LYS A 172 10.02 0.01 4.39
N TYR A 173 10.75 0.78 3.57
CA TYR A 173 11.51 1.92 4.07
C TYR A 173 10.64 2.94 4.82
N TRP A 174 9.45 3.27 4.27
CA TRP A 174 8.57 4.26 4.92
C TRP A 174 7.84 3.69 6.13
N ILE A 175 7.47 2.41 6.12
CA ILE A 175 6.91 1.70 7.27
C ILE A 175 7.91 1.73 8.43
N THR A 176 9.14 1.25 8.21
CA THR A 176 10.21 1.23 9.24
C THR A 176 10.52 2.65 9.73
N ARG A 177 10.54 3.62 8.85
CA ARG A 177 10.78 5.01 9.20
C ARG A 177 9.68 5.61 10.07
N ILE A 178 8.41 5.34 9.78
CA ILE A 178 7.28 5.79 10.60
C ILE A 178 7.30 5.07 11.95
N ALA A 179 7.54 3.79 12.00
CA ALA A 179 7.67 3.03 13.25
C ALA A 179 8.73 3.66 14.17
N ARG A 180 9.87 4.10 13.61
CA ARG A 180 10.99 4.69 14.34
C ARG A 180 10.75 6.14 14.79
N GLU A 181 10.21 6.99 13.94
CA GLU A 181 10.15 8.44 14.20
C GLU A 181 8.76 9.07 14.18
N GLY A 182 7.74 8.34 13.72
CA GLY A 182 6.39 8.86 13.48
C GLY A 182 5.75 9.48 14.71
N ARG A 183 5.95 8.87 15.88
CA ARG A 183 5.43 9.35 17.18
C ARG A 183 5.75 10.83 17.44
N LYS A 184 6.95 11.30 17.07
CA LYS A 184 7.38 12.69 17.25
C LYS A 184 6.55 13.70 16.46
N PHE A 185 5.87 13.23 15.42
CA PHE A 185 5.08 14.06 14.49
C PHE A 185 3.59 13.73 14.52
N GLY A 186 3.15 12.88 15.47
CA GLY A 186 1.77 12.44 15.56
C GLY A 186 1.37 11.52 14.39
N VAL A 187 2.30 10.69 13.92
CA VAL A 187 2.02 9.64 12.93
C VAL A 187 2.18 8.30 13.62
N GLY A 188 1.07 7.59 13.85
CA GLY A 188 1.02 6.25 14.41
C GLY A 188 0.93 5.18 13.33
N LEU A 189 1.28 3.93 13.68
CA LEU A 189 1.29 2.80 12.77
C LEU A 189 0.84 1.54 13.51
N CYS A 190 -0.07 0.80 12.89
CA CYS A 190 -0.42 -0.57 13.22
C CYS A 190 -0.13 -1.46 12.00
N LEU A 191 0.61 -2.53 12.21
CA LEU A 191 0.88 -3.55 11.19
C LEU A 191 0.06 -4.79 11.51
N VAL A 192 -0.75 -5.24 10.56
CA VAL A 192 -1.55 -6.47 10.67
C VAL A 192 -0.97 -7.49 9.70
N SER A 193 -0.68 -8.68 10.16
CA SER A 193 -0.10 -9.75 9.33
C SER A 193 -0.50 -11.12 9.82
N GLN A 194 -0.79 -11.99 8.88
CA GLN A 194 -1.01 -13.43 9.13
C GLN A 194 0.29 -14.23 9.12
N SER A 195 1.39 -13.66 8.61
CA SER A 195 2.70 -14.32 8.52
C SER A 195 3.79 -13.45 9.14
N PRO A 196 3.94 -13.47 10.48
CA PRO A 196 4.98 -12.69 11.16
C PRO A 196 6.39 -12.96 10.66
N LYS A 197 6.75 -14.20 10.33
CA LYS A 197 8.09 -14.57 9.82
C LYS A 197 8.44 -13.93 8.49
N SER A 198 7.43 -13.58 7.71
CA SER A 198 7.60 -12.92 6.41
C SER A 198 7.70 -11.40 6.54
N LEU A 199 7.36 -10.85 7.72
CA LEU A 199 7.46 -9.43 8.01
C LEU A 199 8.90 -9.08 8.40
N ASP A 200 9.35 -7.91 7.96
CA ASP A 200 10.68 -7.38 8.26
C ASP A 200 10.95 -7.28 9.77
N SER A 201 12.05 -7.89 10.20
CA SER A 201 12.41 -7.95 11.62
C SER A 201 12.76 -6.59 12.19
N GLU A 202 13.31 -5.65 11.39
CA GLU A 202 13.55 -4.29 11.84
C GLU A 202 12.24 -3.53 12.06
N ALA A 203 11.28 -3.65 11.14
CA ALA A 203 9.95 -3.05 11.30
C ALA A 203 9.26 -3.62 12.55
N LEU A 204 9.30 -4.94 12.76
CA LEU A 204 8.71 -5.59 13.92
C LEU A 204 9.38 -5.18 15.23
N SER A 205 10.69 -5.02 15.27
CA SER A 205 11.41 -4.58 16.48
C SER A 205 11.14 -3.14 16.90
N GLN A 206 10.64 -2.29 16.00
CA GLN A 206 10.29 -0.90 16.30
C GLN A 206 8.86 -0.74 16.85
N VAL A 207 8.03 -1.79 16.81
CA VAL A 207 6.69 -1.72 17.39
C VAL A 207 6.78 -1.89 18.92
N ASN A 208 6.09 -1.00 19.64
CA ASN A 208 6.13 -1.00 21.09
C ASN A 208 5.05 -1.88 21.73
N ASN A 209 4.07 -2.30 20.96
CA ASN A 209 2.92 -3.08 21.41
C ASN A 209 2.65 -4.20 20.44
N LEU A 210 2.35 -5.38 20.97
CA LEU A 210 1.96 -6.55 20.18
C LEU A 210 0.62 -7.09 20.69
N ILE A 211 -0.24 -7.43 19.75
CA ILE A 211 -1.47 -8.20 19.96
C ILE A 211 -1.33 -9.47 19.14
N ILE A 212 -1.14 -10.60 19.80
CA ILE A 212 -0.88 -11.87 19.15
C ILE A 212 -2.12 -12.75 19.34
N LEU A 213 -2.77 -13.03 18.21
CA LEU A 213 -3.86 -14.01 18.12
C LEU A 213 -3.29 -15.42 18.02
N ARG A 214 -4.15 -16.43 17.81
CA ARG A 214 -3.71 -17.82 17.67
C ARG A 214 -2.62 -17.94 16.60
N LEU A 215 -1.45 -18.44 17.00
CA LEU A 215 -0.28 -18.61 16.15
C LEU A 215 0.24 -20.05 16.31
N VAL A 216 0.03 -20.87 15.28
CA VAL A 216 0.32 -22.31 15.33
C VAL A 216 1.71 -22.64 14.79
N GLU A 217 2.16 -21.93 13.77
CA GLU A 217 3.41 -22.22 13.08
C GLU A 217 4.64 -21.92 13.96
N PRO A 218 5.52 -22.90 14.24
CA PRO A 218 6.67 -22.70 15.14
C PRO A 218 7.66 -21.64 14.65
N SER A 219 7.83 -21.49 13.33
CA SER A 219 8.72 -20.48 12.76
C SER A 219 8.21 -19.05 12.98
N ASP A 220 6.90 -18.85 12.94
CA ASP A 220 6.25 -17.58 13.26
C ASP A 220 6.38 -17.25 14.74
N GLN A 221 6.17 -18.24 15.61
CA GLN A 221 6.34 -18.12 17.07
C GLN A 221 7.77 -17.69 17.42
N ALA A 222 8.77 -18.37 16.85
CA ALA A 222 10.18 -18.04 17.06
C ALA A 222 10.53 -16.63 16.58
N HIS A 223 9.95 -16.18 15.46
CA HIS A 223 10.17 -14.84 14.93
C HIS A 223 9.59 -13.76 15.85
N VAL A 224 8.37 -13.96 16.34
CA VAL A 224 7.72 -13.03 17.28
C VAL A 224 8.44 -13.00 18.62
N GLN A 225 8.86 -14.16 19.15
CA GLN A 225 9.63 -14.25 20.39
C GLN A 225 10.95 -13.47 20.29
N LYS A 226 11.67 -13.61 19.17
CA LYS A 226 12.93 -12.91 18.91
C LYS A 226 12.77 -11.38 18.88
N SER A 227 11.60 -10.92 18.45
CA SER A 227 11.28 -9.50 18.29
C SER A 227 10.69 -8.87 19.54
N SER A 228 10.40 -9.66 20.59
CA SER A 228 9.78 -9.20 21.83
C SER A 228 10.41 -9.84 23.07
N GLU A 229 11.20 -9.06 23.81
CA GLU A 229 11.83 -9.49 25.05
C GLU A 229 10.81 -9.82 26.19
N SER A 230 9.60 -9.27 26.09
CA SER A 230 8.55 -9.43 27.11
C SER A 230 7.65 -10.66 26.88
N LEU A 231 7.80 -11.40 25.78
CA LEU A 231 7.06 -12.64 25.52
C LEU A 231 7.75 -13.82 26.20
N SER A 232 7.24 -14.24 27.36
CA SER A 232 7.78 -15.40 28.09
C SER A 232 7.52 -16.70 27.34
N GLU A 233 8.33 -17.74 27.62
CA GLU A 233 8.14 -19.08 27.06
C GLU A 233 6.78 -19.67 27.43
N GLU A 234 6.28 -19.37 28.64
CA GLU A 234 4.96 -19.81 29.08
C GLU A 234 3.84 -19.21 28.21
N LEU A 235 3.87 -17.92 27.92
CA LEU A 235 2.89 -17.28 27.03
C LEU A 235 3.04 -17.76 25.60
N LEU A 236 4.27 -17.94 25.12
CA LEU A 236 4.55 -18.49 23.80
C LEU A 236 3.89 -19.88 23.61
N SER A 237 4.02 -20.77 24.61
CA SER A 237 3.44 -22.11 24.58
C SER A 237 1.91 -22.13 24.52
N LYS A 238 1.23 -21.04 24.87
CA LYS A 238 -0.22 -20.89 24.82
C LYS A 238 -0.74 -20.42 23.46
N LEU A 239 0.08 -19.78 22.64
CA LEU A 239 -0.35 -19.20 21.36
C LEU A 239 -1.06 -20.19 20.42
N PRO A 240 -0.62 -21.46 20.27
CA PRO A 240 -1.32 -22.42 19.42
C PRO A 240 -2.71 -22.81 19.92
N SER A 241 -2.95 -22.71 21.23
CA SER A 241 -4.19 -23.14 21.88
C SER A 241 -5.21 -22.03 22.11
N LEU A 242 -4.90 -20.80 21.68
CA LEU A 242 -5.84 -19.67 21.77
C LEU A 242 -7.11 -19.93 20.93
N ASN A 243 -8.25 -19.63 21.53
CA ASN A 243 -9.55 -19.70 20.86
C ASN A 243 -9.82 -18.42 20.03
N VAL A 244 -10.90 -18.44 19.26
CA VAL A 244 -11.37 -17.26 18.52
C VAL A 244 -11.67 -16.12 19.50
N GLY A 245 -11.13 -14.94 19.23
CA GLY A 245 -11.24 -13.75 20.07
C GLY A 245 -10.30 -13.73 21.28
N GLU A 246 -9.47 -14.76 21.50
CA GLU A 246 -8.43 -14.73 22.52
C GLU A 246 -7.12 -14.20 21.93
N ALA A 247 -6.40 -13.42 22.73
CA ALA A 247 -5.12 -12.80 22.33
C ALA A 247 -4.15 -12.71 23.52
N VAL A 248 -2.86 -12.69 23.21
CA VAL A 248 -1.82 -12.24 24.12
C VAL A 248 -1.48 -10.79 23.79
N ILE A 249 -1.58 -9.90 24.78
CA ILE A 249 -1.24 -8.48 24.65
C ILE A 249 0.03 -8.21 25.45
N LEU A 250 0.98 -7.52 24.83
CA LEU A 250 2.23 -7.13 25.49
C LEU A 250 2.75 -5.81 24.95
N GLY A 251 3.66 -5.20 25.69
CA GLY A 251 4.27 -3.91 25.36
C GLY A 251 3.75 -2.76 26.25
N GLN A 252 3.90 -1.54 25.77
CA GLN A 252 3.60 -0.33 26.57
C GLN A 252 2.10 -0.09 26.82
N MET A 253 1.21 -0.77 26.09
CA MET A 253 -0.24 -0.67 26.28
C MET A 253 -0.73 -1.42 27.53
N THR A 254 0.07 -2.31 28.08
CA THR A 254 -0.25 -3.09 29.28
C THR A 254 0.91 -3.05 30.28
N LYS A 255 0.61 -3.10 31.58
CA LYS A 255 1.65 -3.12 32.62
C LYS A 255 2.43 -4.43 32.65
N ILE A 256 1.77 -5.52 32.33
CA ILE A 256 2.31 -6.89 32.24
C ILE A 256 1.73 -7.58 31.02
N PRO A 257 2.47 -8.47 30.35
CA PRO A 257 1.91 -9.32 29.32
C PRO A 257 0.70 -10.10 29.88
N ALA A 258 -0.40 -10.13 29.11
CA ALA A 258 -1.63 -10.74 29.58
C ALA A 258 -2.37 -11.47 28.44
N MET A 259 -3.01 -12.59 28.77
CA MET A 259 -4.01 -13.19 27.92
C MET A 259 -5.34 -12.47 28.13
N VAL A 260 -6.01 -12.13 27.04
CA VAL A 260 -7.27 -11.40 27.07
C VAL A 260 -8.29 -12.05 26.13
N LYS A 261 -9.54 -11.82 26.39
CA LYS A 261 -10.64 -12.07 25.47
C LYS A 261 -11.08 -10.72 24.89
N ILE A 262 -11.05 -10.63 23.57
CA ILE A 262 -11.52 -9.45 22.83
C ILE A 262 -13.05 -9.56 22.72
N ASP A 263 -13.75 -8.48 23.04
CA ASP A 263 -15.20 -8.42 22.92
C ASP A 263 -15.62 -8.55 21.46
N GLU A 264 -16.74 -9.25 21.23
CA GLU A 264 -17.29 -9.40 19.91
C GLU A 264 -17.85 -8.06 19.40
N PHE A 265 -17.47 -7.69 18.17
CA PHE A 265 -18.01 -6.50 17.51
C PHE A 265 -19.46 -6.72 17.11
N LYS A 266 -20.39 -5.96 17.75
CA LYS A 266 -21.83 -6.06 17.51
C LYS A 266 -22.33 -5.23 16.32
N GLY A 267 -21.42 -4.59 15.58
CA GLY A 267 -21.74 -3.80 14.40
C GLY A 267 -21.92 -4.64 13.13
N ARG A 268 -22.28 -3.98 12.04
CA ARG A 268 -22.37 -4.64 10.72
C ARG A 268 -20.98 -5.00 10.24
N SER A 269 -20.69 -6.28 10.11
CA SER A 269 -19.50 -6.78 9.41
C SER A 269 -19.80 -6.92 7.92
N ILE A 270 -19.00 -6.27 7.08
CA ILE A 270 -19.06 -6.44 5.61
C ILE A 270 -17.84 -7.27 5.25
N GLY A 271 -18.04 -8.47 4.69
CA GLY A 271 -16.95 -9.38 4.34
C GLY A 271 -16.98 -10.68 5.14
N ASN A 272 -18.17 -11.15 5.54
CA ASN A 272 -18.32 -12.53 6.00
C ASN A 272 -17.91 -13.47 4.88
N ASP A 273 -17.29 -14.59 5.24
CA ASP A 273 -17.04 -15.69 4.32
C ASP A 273 -18.32 -16.02 3.55
N LEU A 274 -18.16 -16.19 2.24
CA LEU A 274 -19.29 -16.60 1.40
C LEU A 274 -19.79 -17.96 1.88
N ASP A 275 -21.09 -18.10 2.07
CA ASP A 275 -21.72 -19.41 2.27
C ASP A 275 -21.64 -20.21 0.98
N ILE A 276 -20.44 -20.75 0.72
CA ILE A 276 -20.13 -21.52 -0.48
C ILE A 276 -21.06 -22.73 -0.61
N MET A 277 -21.40 -23.38 0.51
CA MET A 277 -22.29 -24.54 0.50
C MET A 277 -23.73 -24.14 0.14
N GLY A 278 -24.19 -22.98 0.62
CA GLY A 278 -25.51 -22.43 0.25
C GLY A 278 -25.56 -22.04 -1.22
N ILE A 279 -24.49 -21.40 -1.72
CA ILE A 279 -24.38 -21.02 -3.14
C ILE A 279 -24.40 -22.26 -4.04
N TRP A 280 -23.62 -23.30 -3.71
CA TRP A 280 -23.60 -24.54 -4.48
C TRP A 280 -24.93 -25.28 -4.46
N ARG A 281 -25.63 -25.35 -3.29
CA ARG A 281 -26.95 -25.94 -3.22
C ARG A 281 -27.96 -25.20 -4.08
N LYS A 282 -27.89 -23.85 -4.08
CA LYS A 282 -28.77 -23.02 -4.92
C LYS A 282 -28.52 -23.26 -6.40
N ALA A 283 -27.26 -23.24 -6.83
CA ALA A 283 -26.91 -23.51 -8.23
C ALA A 283 -27.34 -24.90 -8.68
N LYS A 284 -27.19 -25.92 -7.82
CA LYS A 284 -27.64 -27.29 -8.13
C LYS A 284 -29.16 -27.37 -8.28
N ASN A 285 -29.91 -26.73 -7.41
CA ASN A 285 -31.38 -26.70 -7.48
C ASN A 285 -31.87 -25.99 -8.75
N GLU A 286 -31.24 -24.88 -9.13
CA GLU A 286 -31.53 -24.15 -10.37
C GLU A 286 -31.27 -25.02 -11.62
N GLU A 287 -30.21 -25.82 -11.62
CA GLU A 287 -29.91 -26.76 -12.69
C GLU A 287 -30.94 -27.91 -12.76
N GLU A 288 -31.34 -28.47 -11.63
CA GLU A 288 -32.37 -29.54 -11.54
C GLU A 288 -33.75 -29.01 -11.99
N GLU A 289 -34.10 -27.75 -11.68
CA GLU A 289 -35.33 -27.11 -12.17
C GLU A 289 -35.29 -26.91 -13.69
N GLN A 290 -34.18 -26.42 -14.24
CA GLN A 290 -34.05 -26.26 -15.70
C GLN A 290 -34.11 -27.59 -16.46
N ILE A 291 -33.56 -28.67 -15.91
CA ILE A 291 -33.64 -30.00 -16.50
C ILE A 291 -35.11 -30.46 -16.50
N LYS A 292 -35.84 -30.31 -15.40
CA LYS A 292 -37.25 -30.69 -15.33
C LYS A 292 -38.12 -29.91 -16.31
N GLU A 293 -37.94 -28.59 -16.37
CA GLU A 293 -38.66 -27.74 -17.33
C GLU A 293 -38.38 -28.17 -18.78
N SER A 294 -37.13 -28.55 -19.08
CA SER A 294 -36.78 -29.05 -20.43
C SER A 294 -37.36 -30.43 -20.72
N GLU A 295 -37.45 -31.34 -19.76
CA GLU A 295 -38.08 -32.65 -19.88
C GLU A 295 -39.61 -32.53 -20.06
N GLU A 296 -40.26 -31.67 -19.26
CA GLU A 296 -41.68 -31.40 -19.39
C GLU A 296 -42.03 -30.79 -20.77
N PHE A 297 -41.17 -29.89 -21.26
CA PHE A 297 -41.35 -29.30 -22.60
C PHE A 297 -41.20 -30.33 -23.74
N ILE A 298 -40.27 -31.28 -23.60
CA ILE A 298 -40.11 -32.38 -24.58
C ILE A 298 -41.30 -33.32 -24.55
N ASP A 299 -41.83 -33.67 -23.37
CA ASP A 299 -43.01 -34.50 -23.19
C ASP A 299 -44.28 -33.83 -23.78
N GLU A 300 -44.44 -32.51 -23.59
CA GLU A 300 -45.56 -31.75 -24.20
C GLU A 300 -45.49 -31.72 -25.74
N LEU A 301 -44.28 -31.77 -26.33
CA LEU A 301 -44.09 -31.81 -27.78
C LEU A 301 -44.28 -33.19 -28.37
N GLY A 302 -44.39 -34.26 -27.54
CA GLY A 302 -44.67 -35.62 -27.98
C GLY A 302 -43.55 -36.26 -28.83
N ILE A 303 -42.28 -35.85 -28.53
CA ILE A 303 -41.10 -36.33 -29.24
C ILE A 303 -40.37 -37.35 -28.35
#